data_15e0280540e7d12108c10b5dc83946a4
#
_entry.id   15e0280540e7d12108c10b5dc83946a4
#
_cell.length_a   1.000
_cell.length_b   1.000
_cell.length_c   1.000
_cell.angle_alpha   90.00
_cell.angle_beta   90.00
_cell.angle_gamma   90.00
#
_symmetry.space_group_name_H-M   'P 1'
#
loop_
_entity.id
_entity.type
_entity.pdbx_description
1 polymer ?
#
loop_
_entity_poly.entity_id
_entity_poly.type
_entity_poly.pdbx_seq_one_letter_code
_entity_poly.pdbx_strand_id
1 'polypeptide(L)'
;MGKRLKSFVFILASSAILEFAGCSGMGPTGSSPIRTPSPDPDPTPISAPNQWTWVSGSNTVNQQGSYGTLGVPAPGNTPGARQGAVSWTDAAGDLWLFGGAAAPVGGGCNKYDPLCWAGTNSFFNDLWRFSGNEWTWMNGSDITDQAGIYGVQGVPSPTDAPGARYGAASWRDASGNLWLFGGMGYDSAGNVGALNDLWKYSGGQWTWVGGSNVVNQPGAYGMLGAASPGNFPGARSNAVSATDASGNFWLFGGVGCDSTPNCGGALNDLWEYSSGQWTWLSGATISYPAQPGVFGTEGTPAPGNHPGARYSATGWMGASGNLWIFGGIGYNSYYLNLAELNDFWKYSAGQWTWVGGYSNLIDQNGVYGTQGTPAPGNIPGSRDSAMSWTDAAGNLWFFGGEGFGSNGGGFFNDLWKFSGGEWTWMGGSSVGGQPGTYGTLGTPAAGNVPGGRVNAATWTDAHGNLWLFGGFAVESGTAGYFNDLWEYQP
;
A
#
# COMPACT_ATOMS: atom_id res chain seq x y z
N MET A 1 -63.45 -19.95 -26.75
CA MET A 1 -64.32 -19.62 -25.58
C MET A 1 -63.42 -18.87 -24.59
N GLY A 2 -63.57 -17.66 -24.33
CA GLY A 2 -64.49 -16.56 -24.25
C GLY A 2 -63.81 -15.54 -23.37
N LYS A 3 -63.44 -14.47 -23.97
CA LYS A 3 -63.65 -13.03 -23.73
C LYS A 3 -64.03 -12.61 -22.30
N ARG A 4 -63.30 -11.63 -21.73
CA ARG A 4 -63.82 -10.28 -21.50
C ARG A 4 -62.75 -9.26 -21.09
N LEU A 5 -62.62 -8.23 -21.87
CA LEU A 5 -62.12 -6.86 -21.60
C LEU A 5 -63.07 -6.11 -20.64
N LYS A 6 -62.53 -5.15 -19.87
CA LYS A 6 -63.15 -3.83 -19.52
C LYS A 6 -62.04 -2.95 -18.94
N SER A 7 -61.68 -1.98 -19.52
CA SER A 7 -61.79 -0.56 -19.89
C SER A 7 -62.32 0.41 -18.80
N PHE A 8 -61.55 1.52 -18.66
CA PHE A 8 -61.85 2.90 -18.32
C PHE A 8 -62.22 3.24 -16.86
N VAL A 9 -61.61 4.29 -16.28
CA VAL A 9 -62.10 5.68 -16.30
C VAL A 9 -61.04 6.68 -15.88
N PHE A 10 -60.85 7.72 -16.70
CA PHE A 10 -60.21 9.02 -16.39
C PHE A 10 -61.20 9.87 -15.56
N ILE A 11 -60.68 10.61 -14.54
CA ILE A 11 -61.37 11.79 -14.02
C ILE A 11 -60.40 12.94 -13.88
N LEU A 12 -60.59 13.97 -14.66
CA LEU A 12 -60.14 15.35 -14.53
C LEU A 12 -61.20 16.15 -13.73
N ALA A 13 -60.79 16.98 -12.78
CA ALA A 13 -61.57 18.18 -12.33
C ALA A 13 -60.59 19.04 -11.52
N SER A 14 -60.16 20.17 -12.00
CA SER A 14 -60.79 21.50 -12.06
C SER A 14 -60.62 22.34 -10.80
N SER A 15 -59.98 23.44 -11.04
CA SER A 15 -59.69 24.67 -10.31
C SER A 15 -60.75 25.18 -9.32
N ALA A 16 -60.29 25.75 -8.22
CA ALA A 16 -60.98 26.82 -7.53
C ALA A 16 -60.01 27.88 -7.02
N ILE A 17 -60.14 29.07 -7.58
CA ILE A 17 -59.50 30.31 -7.15
C ILE A 17 -60.34 30.87 -6.00
N LEU A 18 -59.73 31.27 -4.89
CA LEU A 18 -60.34 32.19 -3.94
C LEU A 18 -59.31 33.24 -3.55
N GLU A 19 -59.55 34.45 -4.04
CA GLU A 19 -58.97 35.72 -3.60
C GLU A 19 -59.49 36.07 -2.22
N PHE A 20 -58.61 36.49 -1.32
CA PHE A 20 -58.92 37.40 -0.21
C PHE A 20 -57.78 38.40 0.00
N ALA A 21 -58.18 39.66 -0.03
CA ALA A 21 -57.33 40.82 0.07
C ALA A 21 -56.83 41.13 1.50
N GLY A 22 -55.61 41.61 1.59
CA GLY A 22 -55.16 42.71 2.39
C GLY A 22 -54.78 42.50 3.84
N CYS A 23 -53.48 42.64 4.15
CA CYS A 23 -52.98 43.67 5.06
C CYS A 23 -51.44 43.74 5.08
N SER A 24 -50.99 44.93 5.01
CA SER A 24 -49.69 45.56 5.10
C SER A 24 -48.60 44.93 5.96
N GLY A 25 -47.38 44.88 5.39
CA GLY A 25 -46.17 45.36 6.02
C GLY A 25 -45.36 44.36 6.86
N MET A 26 -44.37 43.70 6.21
CA MET A 26 -43.06 43.45 6.83
C MET A 26 -42.03 43.25 5.71
N GLY A 27 -40.88 43.87 5.85
CA GLY A 27 -39.81 43.94 4.88
C GLY A 27 -39.16 42.58 4.57
N PRO A 28 -38.28 42.51 3.56
CA PRO A 28 -37.75 41.25 3.06
C PRO A 28 -36.80 40.63 4.11
N THR A 29 -37.17 39.45 4.60
CA THR A 29 -36.24 38.56 5.32
C THR A 29 -35.22 38.10 4.31
N GLY A 30 -33.99 38.59 4.46
CA GLY A 30 -32.86 38.13 3.68
C GLY A 30 -32.71 36.60 3.77
N SER A 31 -32.72 35.95 2.62
CA SER A 31 -32.27 34.59 2.47
C SER A 31 -30.81 34.54 2.94
N SER A 32 -30.56 33.84 4.03
CA SER A 32 -29.18 33.48 4.43
C SER A 32 -28.52 32.75 3.27
N PRO A 33 -27.34 33.17 2.83
CA PRO A 33 -26.62 32.40 1.82
C PRO A 33 -26.36 31.00 2.38
N ILE A 34 -26.67 29.99 1.56
CA ILE A 34 -26.25 28.60 1.79
C ILE A 34 -24.74 28.71 1.96
N ARG A 35 -24.22 28.51 3.18
CA ARG A 35 -22.78 28.32 3.40
C ARG A 35 -22.38 27.06 2.63
N THR A 36 -21.67 27.22 1.54
CA THR A 36 -20.80 26.15 1.04
C THR A 36 -19.91 25.76 2.22
N PRO A 37 -19.78 24.47 2.55
CA PRO A 37 -18.81 24.05 3.55
C PRO A 37 -17.45 24.61 3.11
N SER A 38 -16.81 25.38 3.98
CA SER A 38 -15.41 25.76 3.81
C SER A 38 -14.64 24.47 3.64
N PRO A 39 -13.68 24.36 2.70
CA PRO A 39 -12.79 23.22 2.71
C PRO A 39 -12.23 23.10 4.11
N ASP A 40 -12.30 21.89 4.68
CA ASP A 40 -11.69 21.57 5.97
C ASP A 40 -10.27 22.12 5.95
N PRO A 41 -9.81 22.84 6.96
CA PRO A 41 -8.43 23.28 7.00
C PRO A 41 -7.55 22.03 6.96
N ASP A 42 -6.71 21.96 5.94
CA ASP A 42 -5.62 21.01 5.82
C ASP A 42 -4.96 20.83 7.20
N PRO A 43 -4.77 19.60 7.73
CA PRO A 43 -4.22 19.41 9.05
C PRO A 43 -2.90 20.17 9.13
N THR A 44 -2.82 21.17 10.00
CA THR A 44 -1.57 21.89 10.24
C THR A 44 -0.51 20.89 10.66
N PRO A 45 0.67 20.87 10.02
CA PRO A 45 1.73 19.95 10.39
C PRO A 45 1.98 20.02 11.90
N ILE A 46 1.87 18.87 12.56
CA ILE A 46 2.07 18.78 14.00
C ILE A 46 3.56 18.61 14.30
N SER A 47 4.33 18.09 13.32
CA SER A 47 5.74 17.76 13.50
C SER A 47 6.69 18.95 13.32
N ALA A 48 7.88 18.82 13.88
CA ALA A 48 9.01 19.73 13.67
C ALA A 48 10.03 19.08 12.72
N PRO A 49 10.82 19.85 11.96
CA PRO A 49 11.79 19.31 11.01
C PRO A 49 12.72 18.26 11.61
N ASN A 50 12.90 17.16 10.90
CA ASN A 50 13.72 16.01 11.30
C ASN A 50 13.30 15.35 12.63
N GLN A 51 12.00 15.41 12.97
CA GLN A 51 11.47 14.79 14.18
C GLN A 51 10.25 13.92 13.88
N TRP A 52 10.11 12.86 14.66
CA TRP A 52 8.91 12.05 14.67
C TRP A 52 7.89 12.59 15.67
N THR A 53 6.63 12.52 15.30
CA THR A 53 5.48 12.79 16.16
C THR A 53 4.60 11.57 16.24
N TRP A 54 4.32 11.07 17.43
CA TRP A 54 3.27 10.07 17.65
C TRP A 54 1.91 10.75 17.63
N VAL A 55 1.12 10.54 16.58
CA VAL A 55 -0.11 11.31 16.31
C VAL A 55 -1.33 10.64 16.88
N SER A 56 -1.44 9.31 16.81
CA SER A 56 -2.64 8.56 17.19
C SER A 56 -2.32 7.11 17.49
N GLY A 57 -3.30 6.36 17.98
CA GLY A 57 -3.17 4.93 18.28
C GLY A 57 -2.48 4.64 19.61
N SER A 58 -2.14 3.38 19.84
CA SER A 58 -1.59 2.90 21.10
C SER A 58 -0.08 2.64 20.99
N ASN A 59 0.63 2.84 22.10
CA ASN A 59 2.02 2.39 22.27
C ASN A 59 2.14 0.94 22.76
N THR A 60 1.06 0.18 22.75
CA THR A 60 1.05 -1.25 23.07
C THR A 60 0.53 -2.06 21.88
N VAL A 61 1.08 -3.26 21.72
CA VAL A 61 0.76 -4.15 20.59
C VAL A 61 -0.63 -4.78 20.68
N ASN A 62 -1.13 -5.29 19.55
CA ASN A 62 -2.32 -6.12 19.41
C ASN A 62 -3.63 -5.45 19.87
N GLN A 63 -3.71 -4.13 19.73
CA GLN A 63 -4.92 -3.39 20.06
C GLN A 63 -6.03 -3.65 19.05
N GLN A 64 -7.25 -3.88 19.55
CA GLN A 64 -8.42 -4.00 18.68
C GLN A 64 -8.86 -2.64 18.14
N GLY A 65 -9.47 -2.65 16.94
CA GLY A 65 -10.05 -1.45 16.34
C GLY A 65 -11.32 -0.99 17.10
N SER A 66 -11.57 0.32 17.02
CA SER A 66 -12.81 0.96 17.47
C SER A 66 -13.50 1.60 16.28
N TYR A 67 -14.60 1.05 15.80
CA TYR A 67 -15.17 1.40 14.50
C TYR A 67 -16.17 2.58 14.55
N GLY A 68 -16.88 2.76 15.62
CA GLY A 68 -17.93 3.78 15.72
C GLY A 68 -19.06 3.60 14.69
N THR A 69 -19.53 4.70 14.13
CA THR A 69 -20.58 4.69 13.09
C THR A 69 -19.97 4.84 11.72
N LEU A 70 -20.35 4.00 10.76
CA LEU A 70 -19.87 4.03 9.38
C LEU A 70 -20.06 5.43 8.75
N GLY A 71 -18.98 5.98 8.19
CA GLY A 71 -18.95 7.28 7.56
C GLY A 71 -18.91 8.48 8.52
N VAL A 72 -18.86 8.25 9.84
CA VAL A 72 -18.85 9.33 10.84
C VAL A 72 -17.48 9.40 11.52
N PRO A 73 -16.73 10.50 11.39
CA PRO A 73 -15.49 10.70 12.12
C PRO A 73 -15.75 10.84 13.62
N ALA A 74 -14.88 10.30 14.45
CA ALA A 74 -14.96 10.47 15.90
C ALA A 74 -13.59 10.27 16.57
N PRO A 75 -13.27 10.99 17.67
CA PRO A 75 -11.98 10.89 18.35
C PRO A 75 -11.66 9.51 18.91
N GLY A 76 -12.68 8.67 19.11
CA GLY A 76 -12.53 7.29 19.61
C GLY A 76 -12.37 6.25 18.51
N ASN A 77 -12.53 6.62 17.24
CA ASN A 77 -12.35 5.70 16.13
C ASN A 77 -10.86 5.41 15.93
N THR A 78 -10.53 4.16 15.69
CA THR A 78 -9.16 3.76 15.34
C THR A 78 -9.15 2.40 14.64
N PRO A 79 -8.37 2.22 13.56
CA PRO A 79 -8.14 0.90 13.00
C PRO A 79 -7.46 -0.01 14.02
N GLY A 80 -7.78 -1.30 13.99
CA GLY A 80 -7.08 -2.31 14.80
C GLY A 80 -5.63 -2.48 14.38
N ALA A 81 -4.81 -2.98 15.29
CA ALA A 81 -3.41 -3.28 15.07
C ALA A 81 -3.24 -4.27 13.90
N ARG A 82 -2.37 -3.94 12.93
CA ARG A 82 -2.24 -4.67 11.67
C ARG A 82 -0.92 -4.43 10.95
N GLN A 83 -0.58 -5.35 10.04
CA GLN A 83 0.50 -5.20 9.07
C GLN A 83 -0.01 -5.42 7.64
N GLY A 84 0.76 -4.98 6.64
CA GLY A 84 0.52 -5.27 5.23
C GLY A 84 -0.81 -4.72 4.70
N ALA A 85 -1.37 -3.71 5.38
CA ALA A 85 -2.45 -2.91 4.84
C ALA A 85 -1.95 -2.05 3.69
N VAL A 86 -2.80 -1.77 2.73
CA VAL A 86 -2.48 -0.82 1.66
C VAL A 86 -2.94 0.58 2.02
N SER A 87 -2.31 1.56 1.40
CA SER A 87 -2.48 2.97 1.75
C SER A 87 -2.50 3.88 0.53
N TRP A 88 -3.22 4.99 0.63
CA TRP A 88 -3.30 6.05 -0.39
C TRP A 88 -3.41 7.41 0.28
N THR A 89 -2.90 8.44 -0.41
CA THR A 89 -3.23 9.84 -0.10
C THR A 89 -4.18 10.33 -1.19
N ASP A 90 -5.34 10.86 -0.82
CA ASP A 90 -6.28 11.39 -1.81
C ASP A 90 -5.89 12.82 -2.27
N ALA A 91 -6.74 13.45 -3.10
CA ALA A 91 -6.48 14.79 -3.62
C ALA A 91 -6.62 15.89 -2.56
N ALA A 92 -7.32 15.61 -1.47
CA ALA A 92 -7.47 16.52 -0.34
C ALA A 92 -6.31 16.41 0.68
N GLY A 93 -5.43 15.40 0.53
CA GLY A 93 -4.37 15.10 1.46
C GLY A 93 -4.77 14.10 2.55
N ASP A 94 -6.00 13.60 2.54
CA ASP A 94 -6.47 12.62 3.51
C ASP A 94 -5.76 11.27 3.31
N LEU A 95 -5.45 10.61 4.42
CA LEU A 95 -4.77 9.32 4.41
C LEU A 95 -5.80 8.19 4.42
N TRP A 96 -5.69 7.25 3.48
CA TRP A 96 -6.59 6.11 3.35
C TRP A 96 -5.86 4.81 3.64
N LEU A 97 -6.53 3.88 4.33
CA LEU A 97 -6.00 2.57 4.74
C LEU A 97 -7.03 1.49 4.41
N PHE A 98 -6.60 0.39 3.78
CA PHE A 98 -7.47 -0.76 3.51
C PHE A 98 -6.82 -2.08 3.91
N GLY A 99 -7.57 -2.93 4.58
CA GLY A 99 -7.21 -4.31 4.82
C GLY A 99 -6.03 -4.50 5.77
N GLY A 100 -5.17 -5.46 5.45
CA GLY A 100 -4.05 -5.89 6.28
C GLY A 100 -4.35 -7.14 7.07
N ALA A 101 -3.40 -7.59 7.87
CA ALA A 101 -3.47 -8.78 8.69
C ALA A 101 -3.21 -8.46 10.16
N ALA A 102 -3.98 -9.07 11.06
CA ALA A 102 -3.69 -9.12 12.50
C ALA A 102 -3.36 -10.55 12.92
N ALA A 103 -2.71 -10.68 14.09
CA ALA A 103 -2.35 -11.99 14.60
C ALA A 103 -3.57 -12.85 14.95
N PRO A 104 -3.50 -14.15 14.69
CA PRO A 104 -3.92 -15.10 15.66
C PRO A 104 -2.78 -15.36 16.65
N VAL A 105 -3.14 -15.54 17.86
CA VAL A 105 -2.20 -15.87 18.93
C VAL A 105 -1.56 -17.24 18.65
N GLY A 106 -0.23 -17.28 18.37
CA GLY A 106 0.54 -18.49 18.61
C GLY A 106 1.11 -19.29 17.42
N GLY A 107 1.39 -18.71 16.25
CA GLY A 107 2.06 -19.42 15.15
C GLY A 107 3.38 -18.76 14.73
N GLY A 108 4.50 -19.38 14.98
CA GLY A 108 5.79 -18.97 14.39
C GLY A 108 5.84 -19.37 12.92
N CYS A 109 5.78 -18.40 12.01
CA CYS A 109 5.96 -18.63 10.59
C CYS A 109 7.42 -18.43 10.16
N ASN A 110 7.88 -19.31 9.26
CA ASN A 110 9.15 -19.10 8.57
C ASN A 110 8.94 -18.05 7.46
N LYS A 111 9.65 -16.93 7.54
CA LYS A 111 9.53 -15.82 6.57
C LYS A 111 9.90 -16.21 5.12
N TYR A 112 10.67 -17.25 4.93
CA TYR A 112 11.01 -17.80 3.62
C TYR A 112 9.96 -18.76 3.06
N ASP A 113 8.89 -19.04 3.81
CA ASP A 113 7.71 -19.77 3.32
C ASP A 113 6.58 -18.77 3.02
N PRO A 114 6.39 -18.40 1.76
CA PRO A 114 5.44 -17.38 1.37
C PRO A 114 3.97 -17.74 1.65
N LEU A 115 3.68 -19.03 1.87
CA LEU A 115 2.32 -19.51 2.19
C LEU A 115 2.09 -19.68 3.69
N CYS A 116 3.13 -19.56 4.50
CA CYS A 116 3.04 -19.76 5.95
C CYS A 116 2.03 -18.83 6.62
N TRP A 117 1.87 -17.62 6.12
CA TRP A 117 0.97 -16.61 6.68
C TRP A 117 -0.50 -16.85 6.35
N ALA A 118 -0.82 -17.65 5.33
CA ALA A 118 -2.19 -17.84 4.84
C ALA A 118 -3.10 -18.63 5.80
N GLY A 119 -2.53 -19.41 6.72
CA GLY A 119 -3.31 -20.28 7.63
C GLY A 119 -3.39 -19.81 9.08
N THR A 120 -2.76 -18.69 9.44
CA THR A 120 -2.57 -18.29 10.84
C THR A 120 -2.97 -16.84 11.15
N ASN A 121 -3.27 -16.02 10.16
CA ASN A 121 -3.64 -14.62 10.35
C ASN A 121 -5.11 -14.38 10.06
N SER A 122 -5.71 -13.42 10.77
CA SER A 122 -7.00 -12.86 10.42
C SER A 122 -6.80 -11.65 9.52
N PHE A 123 -7.52 -11.60 8.42
CA PHE A 123 -7.41 -10.52 7.42
C PHE A 123 -8.57 -9.55 7.53
N PHE A 124 -8.28 -8.28 7.28
CA PHE A 124 -9.28 -7.22 7.24
C PHE A 124 -9.70 -6.89 5.80
N ASN A 125 -10.91 -6.35 5.65
CA ASN A 125 -11.38 -5.68 4.43
C ASN A 125 -12.01 -4.31 4.72
N ASP A 126 -11.74 -3.76 5.89
CA ASP A 126 -12.19 -2.44 6.31
C ASP A 126 -11.41 -1.33 5.58
N LEU A 127 -12.13 -0.28 5.20
CA LEU A 127 -11.58 0.92 4.59
C LEU A 127 -11.71 2.07 5.58
N TRP A 128 -10.60 2.74 5.84
CA TRP A 128 -10.50 3.86 6.77
C TRP A 128 -9.98 5.11 6.08
N ARG A 129 -10.41 6.26 6.57
CA ARG A 129 -9.85 7.57 6.21
C ARG A 129 -9.42 8.31 7.47
N PHE A 130 -8.22 8.88 7.46
CA PHE A 130 -7.73 9.80 8.48
C PHE A 130 -7.72 11.21 7.91
N SER A 131 -8.50 12.09 8.53
CA SER A 131 -8.67 13.48 8.12
C SER A 131 -8.99 14.34 9.34
N GLY A 132 -8.43 15.54 9.44
CA GLY A 132 -8.68 16.44 10.58
C GLY A 132 -8.30 15.81 11.94
N ASN A 133 -7.26 14.97 11.99
CA ASN A 133 -6.81 14.22 13.16
C ASN A 133 -7.80 13.15 13.70
N GLU A 134 -8.76 12.74 12.90
CA GLU A 134 -9.74 11.71 13.28
C GLU A 134 -9.81 10.59 12.23
N TRP A 135 -9.98 9.37 12.69
CA TRP A 135 -10.27 8.24 11.84
C TRP A 135 -11.77 8.12 11.55
N THR A 136 -12.09 7.79 10.31
CA THR A 136 -13.45 7.45 9.87
C THR A 136 -13.46 6.08 9.23
N TRP A 137 -14.29 5.17 9.71
CA TRP A 137 -14.56 3.90 9.05
C TRP A 137 -15.47 4.14 7.84
N MET A 138 -14.96 3.95 6.63
CA MET A 138 -15.61 4.35 5.38
C MET A 138 -16.36 3.23 4.67
N ASN A 139 -15.87 1.97 4.78
CA ASN A 139 -16.44 0.82 4.07
C ASN A 139 -15.87 -0.48 4.66
N GLY A 140 -16.39 -1.63 4.20
CA GLY A 140 -15.94 -2.95 4.62
C GLY A 140 -16.55 -3.39 5.95
N SER A 141 -16.05 -4.48 6.50
CA SER A 141 -16.56 -5.11 7.73
C SER A 141 -15.69 -4.78 8.94
N ASP A 142 -16.30 -4.73 10.12
CA ASP A 142 -15.63 -4.73 11.43
C ASP A 142 -15.25 -6.14 11.92
N ILE A 143 -15.57 -7.17 11.10
CA ILE A 143 -15.23 -8.57 11.34
C ILE A 143 -14.19 -9.00 10.30
N THR A 144 -13.16 -9.73 10.73
CA THR A 144 -12.12 -10.27 9.86
C THR A 144 -12.60 -11.40 8.95
N ASP A 145 -11.78 -11.77 7.99
CA ASP A 145 -11.89 -12.99 7.16
C ASP A 145 -13.13 -13.02 6.25
N GLN A 146 -13.55 -11.83 5.79
CA GLN A 146 -14.70 -11.68 4.91
C GLN A 146 -14.36 -12.04 3.47
N ALA A 147 -15.22 -12.86 2.83
CA ALA A 147 -15.17 -13.12 1.39
C ALA A 147 -15.44 -11.85 0.58
N GLY A 148 -14.87 -11.78 -0.63
CA GLY A 148 -15.14 -10.67 -1.55
C GLY A 148 -16.55 -10.74 -2.16
N ILE A 149 -17.16 -9.57 -2.39
CA ILE A 149 -18.44 -9.42 -3.09
C ILE A 149 -18.17 -8.73 -4.43
N TYR A 150 -18.27 -9.48 -5.52
CA TYR A 150 -17.75 -9.06 -6.83
C TYR A 150 -18.81 -8.53 -7.79
N GLY A 151 -20.00 -8.47 -7.60
CA GLY A 151 -21.01 -7.90 -8.51
C GLY A 151 -20.75 -8.14 -10.01
N VAL A 152 -21.08 -7.15 -10.85
CA VAL A 152 -20.83 -7.19 -12.29
C VAL A 152 -19.55 -6.43 -12.62
N GLN A 153 -18.61 -7.10 -13.30
CA GLN A 153 -17.32 -6.50 -13.66
C GLN A 153 -17.47 -5.18 -14.41
N GLY A 154 -16.77 -4.15 -13.97
CA GLY A 154 -16.80 -2.81 -14.53
C GLY A 154 -17.99 -1.94 -14.11
N VAL A 155 -18.93 -2.48 -13.32
CA VAL A 155 -20.10 -1.75 -12.85
C VAL A 155 -19.99 -1.48 -11.35
N PRO A 156 -19.92 -0.22 -10.89
CA PRO A 156 -19.84 0.08 -9.46
C PRO A 156 -21.15 -0.32 -8.75
N SER A 157 -21.02 -0.84 -7.54
CA SER A 157 -22.16 -1.21 -6.70
C SER A 157 -21.89 -0.88 -5.24
N PRO A 158 -22.89 -0.42 -4.47
CA PRO A 158 -22.72 -0.16 -3.04
C PRO A 158 -22.51 -1.44 -2.21
N THR A 159 -22.75 -2.62 -2.79
CA THR A 159 -22.52 -3.90 -2.13
C THR A 159 -21.18 -4.51 -2.48
N ASP A 160 -20.53 -4.05 -3.55
CA ASP A 160 -19.24 -4.60 -3.96
C ASP A 160 -18.17 -4.29 -2.90
N ALA A 161 -17.36 -5.28 -2.59
CA ALA A 161 -16.26 -5.15 -1.66
C ALA A 161 -15.15 -6.16 -1.96
N PRO A 162 -13.88 -5.73 -1.98
CA PRO A 162 -12.78 -6.68 -2.01
C PRO A 162 -12.81 -7.61 -0.79
N GLY A 163 -12.43 -8.87 -0.97
CA GLY A 163 -12.25 -9.79 0.15
C GLY A 163 -11.13 -9.33 1.10
N ALA A 164 -11.21 -9.79 2.33
CA ALA A 164 -10.22 -9.51 3.35
C ALA A 164 -8.84 -10.00 2.91
N ARG A 165 -7.80 -9.13 2.98
CA ARG A 165 -6.49 -9.39 2.40
C ARG A 165 -5.36 -8.57 2.99
N TYR A 166 -4.11 -9.03 2.79
CA TYR A 166 -2.89 -8.29 3.08
C TYR A 166 -1.90 -8.34 1.90
N GLY A 167 -0.92 -7.43 1.90
CA GLY A 167 0.17 -7.43 0.92
C GLY A 167 -0.29 -7.23 -0.52
N ALA A 168 -1.44 -6.58 -0.72
CA ALA A 168 -1.90 -6.15 -2.04
C ALA A 168 -1.06 -4.98 -2.56
N ALA A 169 -1.06 -4.79 -3.86
CA ALA A 169 -0.51 -3.60 -4.49
C ALA A 169 -1.59 -2.50 -4.57
N SER A 170 -1.18 -1.24 -4.42
CA SER A 170 -2.10 -0.11 -4.41
C SER A 170 -1.58 1.08 -5.21
N TRP A 171 -2.51 1.80 -5.87
CA TRP A 171 -2.21 2.97 -6.68
C TRP A 171 -3.32 4.01 -6.54
N ARG A 172 -2.97 5.24 -6.89
CA ARG A 172 -3.93 6.31 -7.08
C ARG A 172 -3.84 6.82 -8.53
N ASP A 173 -4.96 6.88 -9.25
CA ASP A 173 -4.97 7.44 -10.60
C ASP A 173 -4.99 8.98 -10.59
N ALA A 174 -4.79 9.58 -11.77
CA ALA A 174 -4.79 11.03 -11.94
C ALA A 174 -6.14 11.70 -11.60
N SER A 175 -7.22 10.93 -11.56
CA SER A 175 -8.56 11.39 -11.16
C SER A 175 -8.80 11.28 -9.65
N GLY A 176 -7.80 10.77 -8.90
CA GLY A 176 -7.88 10.59 -7.45
C GLY A 176 -8.58 9.32 -6.99
N ASN A 177 -8.93 8.41 -7.90
CA ASN A 177 -9.50 7.12 -7.52
C ASN A 177 -8.43 6.23 -6.88
N LEU A 178 -8.83 5.44 -5.89
CA LEU A 178 -7.96 4.49 -5.22
C LEU A 178 -8.05 3.13 -5.93
N TRP A 179 -6.92 2.51 -6.20
CA TRP A 179 -6.83 1.24 -6.89
C TRP A 179 -6.15 0.19 -6.03
N LEU A 180 -6.61 -1.05 -6.15
CA LEU A 180 -6.12 -2.20 -5.39
C LEU A 180 -5.94 -3.38 -6.35
N PHE A 181 -4.80 -4.08 -6.26
CA PHE A 181 -4.54 -5.28 -7.05
C PHE A 181 -4.01 -6.41 -6.16
N GLY A 182 -4.63 -7.58 -6.27
CA GLY A 182 -4.12 -8.80 -5.70
C GLY A 182 -4.04 -8.83 -4.18
N GLY A 183 -2.95 -9.37 -3.66
CA GLY A 183 -2.72 -9.67 -2.25
C GLY A 183 -2.95 -11.14 -1.92
N MET A 184 -2.69 -11.51 -0.68
CA MET A 184 -3.07 -12.80 -0.09
C MET A 184 -4.37 -12.59 0.71
N GLY A 185 -5.44 -13.32 0.39
CA GLY A 185 -6.72 -13.09 1.03
C GLY A 185 -7.84 -14.01 0.57
N TYR A 186 -9.08 -13.58 0.82
CA TYR A 186 -10.29 -14.33 0.57
C TYR A 186 -10.90 -13.99 -0.79
N ASP A 187 -11.25 -15.02 -1.56
CA ASP A 187 -11.98 -14.90 -2.83
C ASP A 187 -13.51 -14.79 -2.63
N SER A 188 -14.28 -14.85 -3.72
CA SER A 188 -15.75 -14.77 -3.68
C SER A 188 -16.42 -15.96 -2.99
N ALA A 189 -15.75 -17.10 -2.90
CA ALA A 189 -16.25 -18.32 -2.29
C ALA A 189 -15.73 -18.54 -0.86
N GLY A 190 -14.90 -17.61 -0.34
CA GLY A 190 -14.28 -17.70 0.97
C GLY A 190 -13.04 -18.61 1.02
N ASN A 191 -12.43 -18.91 -0.15
CA ASN A 191 -11.15 -19.60 -0.18
C ASN A 191 -10.01 -18.62 0.04
N VAL A 192 -8.96 -19.05 0.75
CA VAL A 192 -7.74 -18.27 1.00
C VAL A 192 -6.67 -18.59 -0.03
N GLY A 193 -6.05 -17.57 -0.60
CA GLY A 193 -4.95 -17.73 -1.55
C GLY A 193 -4.48 -16.41 -2.14
N ALA A 194 -3.54 -16.47 -3.05
CA ALA A 194 -3.11 -15.30 -3.79
C ALA A 194 -4.22 -14.83 -4.75
N LEU A 195 -4.41 -13.53 -4.85
CA LEU A 195 -5.43 -12.88 -5.66
C LEU A 195 -4.79 -12.14 -6.85
N ASN A 196 -5.55 -11.96 -7.93
CA ASN A 196 -5.19 -11.09 -9.05
C ASN A 196 -6.33 -10.16 -9.48
N ASP A 197 -7.32 -10.00 -8.64
CA ASP A 197 -8.43 -9.09 -8.86
C ASP A 197 -7.97 -7.63 -8.81
N LEU A 198 -8.52 -6.83 -9.71
CA LEU A 198 -8.28 -5.40 -9.80
C LEU A 198 -9.54 -4.65 -9.40
N TRP A 199 -9.40 -3.78 -8.41
CA TRP A 199 -10.49 -2.99 -7.86
C TRP A 199 -10.21 -1.50 -7.95
N LYS A 200 -11.28 -0.72 -8.08
CA LYS A 200 -11.26 0.73 -8.01
C LYS A 200 -12.29 1.23 -6.99
N TYR A 201 -11.86 2.10 -6.08
CA TYR A 201 -12.74 2.82 -5.17
C TYR A 201 -12.92 4.26 -5.68
N SER A 202 -14.15 4.63 -5.95
CA SER A 202 -14.50 5.94 -6.50
C SER A 202 -15.93 6.31 -6.11
N GLY A 203 -16.18 7.57 -5.75
CA GLY A 203 -17.51 8.02 -5.38
C GLY A 203 -18.15 7.26 -4.21
N GLY A 204 -17.33 6.74 -3.28
CA GLY A 204 -17.82 6.00 -2.12
C GLY A 204 -18.12 4.52 -2.38
N GLN A 205 -17.80 3.98 -3.56
CA GLN A 205 -18.13 2.62 -3.96
C GLN A 205 -16.94 1.90 -4.57
N TRP A 206 -16.86 0.58 -4.32
CA TRP A 206 -15.94 -0.30 -5.01
C TRP A 206 -16.49 -0.73 -6.37
N THR A 207 -15.60 -0.95 -7.30
CA THR A 207 -15.86 -1.55 -8.61
C THR A 207 -14.84 -2.63 -8.85
N TRP A 208 -15.28 -3.86 -9.10
CA TRP A 208 -14.41 -4.90 -9.62
C TRP A 208 -14.11 -4.63 -11.10
N VAL A 209 -12.88 -4.22 -11.42
CA VAL A 209 -12.49 -3.78 -12.77
C VAL A 209 -11.99 -4.93 -13.63
N GLY A 210 -11.27 -5.88 -13.04
CA GLY A 210 -10.65 -6.97 -13.80
C GLY A 210 -10.09 -8.07 -12.91
N GLY A 211 -9.42 -9.03 -13.55
CA GLY A 211 -8.89 -10.21 -12.87
C GLY A 211 -9.96 -11.22 -12.47
N SER A 212 -9.57 -12.20 -11.68
CA SER A 212 -10.45 -13.30 -11.27
C SER A 212 -11.05 -13.05 -9.89
N ASN A 213 -12.23 -13.57 -9.66
CA ASN A 213 -12.87 -13.66 -8.35
C ASN A 213 -12.56 -14.99 -7.62
N VAL A 214 -11.56 -15.74 -8.09
CA VAL A 214 -11.07 -17.00 -7.53
C VAL A 214 -9.57 -16.88 -7.29
N VAL A 215 -9.07 -17.41 -6.18
CA VAL A 215 -7.65 -17.42 -5.80
C VAL A 215 -6.76 -18.20 -6.78
N ASN A 216 -5.46 -17.94 -6.71
CA ASN A 216 -4.38 -18.70 -7.35
C ASN A 216 -4.49 -18.82 -8.88
N GLN A 217 -4.86 -17.72 -9.53
CA GLN A 217 -4.97 -17.68 -10.98
C GLN A 217 -3.64 -17.37 -11.66
N PRO A 218 -3.26 -18.11 -12.72
CA PRO A 218 -2.05 -17.83 -13.47
C PRO A 218 -2.12 -16.49 -14.22
N GLY A 219 -0.97 -15.93 -14.56
CA GLY A 219 -0.85 -14.73 -15.38
C GLY A 219 -1.01 -15.01 -16.87
N ALA A 220 -1.50 -14.03 -17.62
CA ALA A 220 -1.57 -14.02 -19.07
C ALA A 220 -0.64 -12.92 -19.62
N TYR A 221 0.50 -13.32 -20.19
CA TYR A 221 1.59 -12.37 -20.48
C TYR A 221 1.52 -11.74 -21.88
N GLY A 222 1.02 -12.44 -22.87
CA GLY A 222 1.00 -11.96 -24.26
C GLY A 222 2.39 -11.72 -24.83
N MET A 223 2.53 -10.66 -25.62
CA MET A 223 3.81 -10.26 -26.25
C MET A 223 4.50 -9.22 -25.38
N LEU A 224 5.80 -9.39 -25.12
CA LEU A 224 6.63 -8.44 -24.37
C LEU A 224 6.54 -7.03 -24.98
N GLY A 225 6.26 -6.04 -24.15
CA GLY A 225 6.14 -4.64 -24.54
C GLY A 225 4.85 -4.28 -25.27
N ALA A 226 3.91 -5.22 -25.44
CA ALA A 226 2.64 -4.95 -26.11
C ALA A 226 1.46 -4.99 -25.13
N ALA A 227 0.73 -3.87 -25.02
CA ALA A 227 -0.52 -3.81 -24.29
C ALA A 227 -1.60 -4.66 -24.98
N SER A 228 -2.41 -5.37 -24.19
CA SER A 228 -3.52 -6.17 -24.72
C SER A 228 -4.60 -6.36 -23.65
N PRO A 229 -5.89 -6.37 -24.05
CA PRO A 229 -6.98 -6.68 -23.12
C PRO A 229 -6.89 -8.07 -22.47
N GLY A 230 -6.16 -8.99 -23.09
CA GLY A 230 -5.94 -10.34 -22.57
C GLY A 230 -4.74 -10.46 -21.63
N ASN A 231 -3.90 -9.44 -21.52
CA ASN A 231 -2.76 -9.45 -20.62
C ASN A 231 -3.24 -9.22 -19.19
N PHE A 232 -2.70 -10.00 -18.25
CA PHE A 232 -3.01 -9.84 -16.84
C PHE A 232 -1.92 -10.47 -15.96
N PRO A 233 -1.42 -9.77 -14.92
CA PRO A 233 -0.47 -10.38 -13.99
C PRO A 233 -1.10 -11.56 -13.24
N GLY A 234 -0.32 -12.59 -12.93
CA GLY A 234 -0.76 -13.70 -12.09
C GLY A 234 -1.06 -13.24 -10.65
N ALA A 235 -1.85 -14.04 -9.96
CA ALA A 235 -2.22 -13.81 -8.56
C ALA A 235 -0.97 -13.72 -7.69
N ARG A 236 -0.84 -12.62 -6.90
CA ARG A 236 0.37 -12.35 -6.13
C ARG A 236 0.16 -11.43 -4.94
N SER A 237 1.09 -11.51 -3.99
CA SER A 237 1.20 -10.60 -2.85
C SER A 237 2.62 -10.06 -2.73
N ASN A 238 2.79 -9.01 -1.91
CA ASN A 238 4.08 -8.40 -1.57
C ASN A 238 4.93 -8.01 -2.80
N ALA A 239 4.27 -7.59 -3.87
CA ALA A 239 4.90 -7.00 -5.03
C ALA A 239 5.23 -5.52 -4.78
N VAL A 240 6.27 -5.01 -5.42
CA VAL A 240 6.51 -3.57 -5.51
C VAL A 240 5.45 -2.94 -6.38
N SER A 241 4.85 -1.85 -5.92
CA SER A 241 3.91 -1.04 -6.68
C SER A 241 4.28 0.44 -6.65
N ALA A 242 4.06 1.13 -7.76
CA ALA A 242 4.32 2.56 -7.88
C ALA A 242 3.38 3.20 -8.92
N THR A 243 3.24 4.52 -8.87
CA THR A 243 2.49 5.30 -9.87
C THR A 243 3.43 6.32 -10.48
N ASP A 244 3.47 6.40 -11.81
CA ASP A 244 4.23 7.43 -12.49
C ASP A 244 3.46 8.77 -12.59
N ALA A 245 4.12 9.81 -13.06
CA ALA A 245 3.53 11.15 -13.20
C ALA A 245 2.36 11.21 -14.22
N SER A 246 2.23 10.20 -15.07
CA SER A 246 1.12 10.07 -16.03
C SER A 246 -0.08 9.33 -15.43
N GLY A 247 0.05 8.81 -14.21
CA GLY A 247 -0.97 8.00 -13.54
C GLY A 247 -0.99 6.54 -13.96
N ASN A 248 0.05 6.05 -14.66
CA ASN A 248 0.20 4.63 -14.96
C ASN A 248 0.65 3.87 -13.71
N PHE A 249 0.19 2.64 -13.56
CA PHE A 249 0.52 1.77 -12.43
C PHE A 249 1.62 0.80 -12.82
N TRP A 250 2.62 0.72 -11.96
CA TRP A 250 3.77 -0.16 -12.12
C TRP A 250 3.76 -1.24 -11.06
N LEU A 251 3.99 -2.49 -11.48
CA LEU A 251 3.99 -3.65 -10.60
C LEU A 251 5.23 -4.50 -10.91
N PHE A 252 6.04 -4.81 -9.89
CA PHE A 252 7.22 -5.66 -10.06
C PHE A 252 7.26 -6.78 -9.04
N GLY A 253 7.49 -8.01 -9.52
CA GLY A 253 7.77 -9.17 -8.69
C GLY A 253 6.63 -9.57 -7.77
N GLY A 254 6.96 -9.84 -6.52
CA GLY A 254 6.06 -10.42 -5.53
C GLY A 254 6.17 -11.93 -5.43
N VAL A 255 5.33 -12.55 -4.61
CA VAL A 255 5.21 -13.99 -4.51
C VAL A 255 3.82 -14.41 -4.96
N GLY A 256 3.73 -15.40 -5.85
CA GLY A 256 2.44 -15.80 -6.41
C GLY A 256 2.53 -16.75 -7.59
N CYS A 257 1.56 -16.62 -8.49
CA CYS A 257 1.38 -17.47 -9.65
C CYS A 257 2.05 -16.86 -10.89
N ASP A 258 2.75 -17.67 -11.63
CA ASP A 258 3.35 -17.31 -12.92
C ASP A 258 2.37 -17.57 -14.09
N SER A 259 2.87 -17.73 -15.33
CA SER A 259 2.04 -18.08 -16.50
C SER A 259 1.52 -19.52 -16.50
N THR A 260 1.93 -20.33 -15.54
CA THR A 260 1.54 -21.72 -15.38
C THR A 260 0.65 -21.87 -14.13
N PRO A 261 0.04 -23.03 -13.89
CA PRO A 261 -0.69 -23.27 -12.62
C PRO A 261 0.18 -23.30 -11.36
N ASN A 262 1.50 -23.03 -11.47
CA ASN A 262 2.39 -22.97 -10.31
C ASN A 262 2.18 -21.65 -9.57
N CYS A 263 1.90 -21.74 -8.28
CA CYS A 263 1.77 -20.61 -7.37
C CYS A 263 2.75 -20.75 -6.20
N GLY A 264 3.12 -19.61 -5.58
CA GLY A 264 4.03 -19.56 -4.44
C GLY A 264 5.50 -19.36 -4.80
N GLY A 265 5.83 -19.15 -6.08
CA GLY A 265 7.18 -18.76 -6.51
C GLY A 265 7.42 -17.24 -6.39
N ALA A 266 8.66 -16.85 -6.12
CA ALA A 266 9.08 -15.46 -6.29
C ALA A 266 9.12 -15.08 -7.77
N LEU A 267 8.71 -13.86 -8.09
CA LEU A 267 8.56 -13.35 -9.45
C LEU A 267 9.55 -12.19 -9.71
N ASN A 268 9.89 -11.97 -10.98
CA ASN A 268 10.69 -10.82 -11.43
C ASN A 268 10.10 -10.10 -12.64
N ASP A 269 8.86 -10.36 -12.94
CA ASP A 269 8.13 -9.73 -14.03
C ASP A 269 7.77 -8.28 -13.67
N LEU A 270 7.92 -7.41 -14.66
CA LEU A 270 7.56 -6.00 -14.57
C LEU A 270 6.36 -5.75 -15.48
N TRP A 271 5.35 -5.12 -14.91
CA TRP A 271 4.11 -4.76 -15.59
C TRP A 271 3.79 -3.28 -15.46
N GLU A 272 3.15 -2.75 -16.48
CA GLU A 272 2.53 -1.43 -16.47
C GLU A 272 1.03 -1.57 -16.76
N TYR A 273 0.19 -0.88 -15.99
CA TYR A 273 -1.23 -0.72 -16.28
C TYR A 273 -1.49 0.71 -16.74
N SER A 274 -1.85 0.85 -17.99
CA SER A 274 -2.06 2.14 -18.64
C SER A 274 -3.27 2.05 -19.57
N SER A 275 -4.11 3.09 -19.60
CA SER A 275 -5.28 3.15 -20.48
C SER A 275 -6.21 1.92 -20.40
N GLY A 276 -6.32 1.33 -19.21
CA GLY A 276 -7.19 0.17 -18.96
C GLY A 276 -6.62 -1.17 -19.39
N GLN A 277 -5.32 -1.25 -19.73
CA GLN A 277 -4.67 -2.48 -20.19
C GLN A 277 -3.33 -2.70 -19.49
N TRP A 278 -3.00 -3.99 -19.29
CA TRP A 278 -1.70 -4.39 -18.79
C TRP A 278 -0.71 -4.62 -19.92
N THR A 279 0.53 -4.21 -19.69
CA THR A 279 1.68 -4.47 -20.55
C THR A 279 2.76 -5.16 -19.75
N TRP A 280 3.21 -6.34 -20.18
CA TRP A 280 4.37 -7.00 -19.62
C TRP A 280 5.63 -6.39 -20.24
N LEU A 281 6.49 -5.77 -19.40
CA LEU A 281 7.64 -4.97 -19.85
C LEU A 281 8.98 -5.67 -19.70
N SER A 282 9.14 -6.59 -18.75
CA SER A 282 10.41 -7.25 -18.43
C SER A 282 10.20 -8.47 -17.55
N GLY A 283 11.26 -9.26 -17.37
CA GLY A 283 11.30 -10.42 -16.49
C GLY A 283 10.76 -11.70 -17.11
N ALA A 284 10.75 -12.76 -16.32
CA ALA A 284 10.34 -14.09 -16.76
C ALA A 284 8.83 -14.29 -16.64
N THR A 285 8.28 -15.17 -17.47
CA THR A 285 6.86 -15.58 -17.38
C THR A 285 6.66 -16.78 -16.45
N ILE A 286 7.76 -17.38 -15.96
CA ILE A 286 7.75 -18.55 -15.07
C ILE A 286 8.61 -18.27 -13.83
N SER A 287 8.21 -18.84 -12.71
CA SER A 287 8.94 -18.72 -11.42
C SER A 287 9.85 -19.92 -11.12
N TYR A 288 9.65 -21.03 -11.81
CA TYR A 288 10.48 -22.22 -11.67
C TYR A 288 11.01 -22.69 -13.03
N PRO A 289 12.33 -22.95 -13.17
CA PRO A 289 13.38 -22.82 -12.13
C PRO A 289 13.54 -21.40 -11.63
N ALA A 290 14.18 -21.25 -10.44
CA ALA A 290 14.47 -19.95 -9.84
C ALA A 290 15.04 -18.96 -10.86
N GLN A 291 14.62 -17.71 -10.80
CA GLN A 291 15.04 -16.65 -11.73
C GLN A 291 16.09 -15.76 -11.05
N PRO A 292 17.40 -16.05 -11.20
CA PRO A 292 18.46 -15.22 -10.64
C PRO A 292 18.54 -13.86 -11.35
N GLY A 293 19.17 -12.88 -10.70
CA GLY A 293 19.40 -11.57 -11.29
C GLY A 293 20.55 -11.58 -12.32
N VAL A 294 20.46 -10.73 -13.34
CA VAL A 294 21.51 -10.45 -14.30
C VAL A 294 21.97 -9.00 -14.11
N PHE A 295 23.14 -8.82 -13.50
CA PHE A 295 23.56 -7.51 -12.97
C PHE A 295 24.31 -6.64 -13.99
N GLY A 296 25.13 -7.23 -14.87
CA GLY A 296 25.98 -6.48 -15.80
C GLY A 296 27.05 -5.66 -15.06
N THR A 297 27.34 -4.47 -15.59
CA THR A 297 28.25 -3.50 -14.97
C THR A 297 27.48 -2.48 -14.15
N GLU A 298 27.89 -2.24 -12.90
CA GLU A 298 27.27 -1.26 -12.01
C GLU A 298 27.17 0.12 -12.68
N GLY A 299 26.03 0.77 -12.53
CA GLY A 299 25.71 2.06 -13.13
C GLY A 299 25.45 2.03 -14.64
N THR A 300 25.57 0.88 -15.31
CA THR A 300 25.42 0.77 -16.75
C THR A 300 24.12 0.05 -17.13
N PRO A 301 23.16 0.73 -17.79
CA PRO A 301 21.97 0.08 -18.31
C PRO A 301 22.31 -0.89 -19.43
N ALA A 302 21.65 -2.05 -19.47
CA ALA A 302 21.78 -2.98 -20.59
C ALA A 302 20.50 -3.80 -20.80
N PRO A 303 20.17 -4.19 -22.04
CA PRO A 303 18.92 -4.92 -22.35
C PRO A 303 18.77 -6.27 -21.65
N GLY A 304 19.90 -6.87 -21.24
CA GLY A 304 19.89 -8.16 -20.53
C GLY A 304 19.87 -8.05 -19.01
N ASN A 305 20.05 -6.85 -18.46
CA ASN A 305 20.04 -6.67 -17.01
C ASN A 305 18.64 -6.82 -16.47
N HIS A 306 18.50 -7.46 -15.30
CA HIS A 306 17.26 -7.49 -14.53
C HIS A 306 17.52 -7.92 -13.10
N PRO A 307 16.71 -7.45 -12.13
CA PRO A 307 16.72 -7.99 -10.77
C PRO A 307 16.35 -9.47 -10.76
N GLY A 308 16.87 -10.23 -9.80
CA GLY A 308 16.37 -11.57 -9.52
C GLY A 308 14.94 -11.56 -8.99
N ALA A 309 14.27 -12.69 -9.13
CA ALA A 309 12.91 -12.85 -8.62
C ALA A 309 12.88 -12.62 -7.11
N ARG A 310 11.93 -11.80 -6.65
CA ARG A 310 11.85 -11.32 -5.28
C ARG A 310 10.47 -10.84 -4.85
N TYR A 311 10.24 -10.80 -3.55
CA TYR A 311 9.07 -10.23 -2.91
C TYR A 311 9.47 -9.39 -1.69
N SER A 312 8.54 -8.62 -1.17
CA SER A 312 8.76 -7.69 -0.04
C SER A 312 9.94 -6.72 -0.24
N ALA A 313 10.31 -6.45 -1.50
CA ALA A 313 11.28 -5.41 -1.81
C ALA A 313 10.66 -4.03 -1.60
N THR A 314 11.51 -3.06 -1.30
CA THR A 314 11.12 -1.66 -1.20
C THR A 314 11.19 -1.01 -2.58
N GLY A 315 10.16 -0.22 -2.95
CA GLY A 315 10.14 0.41 -4.27
C GLY A 315 9.62 1.83 -4.28
N TRP A 316 10.06 2.60 -5.27
CA TRP A 316 9.70 4.00 -5.48
C TRP A 316 9.55 4.36 -6.94
N MET A 317 8.71 5.37 -7.21
CA MET A 317 8.77 6.11 -8.46
C MET A 317 9.54 7.41 -8.22
N GLY A 318 10.70 7.54 -8.84
CA GLY A 318 11.49 8.76 -8.77
C GLY A 318 10.86 9.89 -9.62
N ALA A 319 11.21 11.14 -9.33
CA ALA A 319 10.66 12.33 -9.98
C ALA A 319 10.80 12.32 -11.52
N SER A 320 11.79 11.60 -12.06
CA SER A 320 12.00 11.43 -13.51
C SER A 320 11.19 10.28 -14.14
N GLY A 321 10.24 9.68 -13.42
CA GLY A 321 9.45 8.53 -13.89
C GLY A 321 10.22 7.22 -13.94
N ASN A 322 11.33 7.09 -13.22
CA ASN A 322 12.10 5.85 -13.12
C ASN A 322 11.59 5.03 -11.93
N LEU A 323 11.39 3.73 -12.13
CA LEU A 323 11.10 2.81 -11.03
C LEU A 323 12.42 2.41 -10.35
N TRP A 324 12.44 2.52 -9.02
CA TRP A 324 13.55 2.11 -8.18
C TRP A 324 13.15 0.96 -7.28
N ILE A 325 14.06 0.01 -7.04
CA ILE A 325 13.82 -1.18 -6.21
C ILE A 325 15.05 -1.44 -5.34
N PHE A 326 14.82 -1.68 -4.05
CA PHE A 326 15.88 -2.02 -3.10
C PHE A 326 15.52 -3.30 -2.34
N GLY A 327 16.47 -4.25 -2.25
CA GLY A 327 16.43 -5.39 -1.36
C GLY A 327 15.28 -6.37 -1.63
N GLY A 328 14.64 -6.80 -0.56
CA GLY A 328 13.61 -7.85 -0.55
C GLY A 328 14.16 -9.25 -0.27
N ILE A 329 13.27 -10.22 -0.19
CA ILE A 329 13.61 -11.65 -0.16
C ILE A 329 13.62 -12.16 -1.59
N GLY A 330 14.75 -12.68 -2.06
CA GLY A 330 14.85 -13.08 -3.46
C GLY A 330 16.15 -13.81 -3.83
N TYR A 331 16.41 -13.86 -5.13
CA TYR A 331 17.59 -14.48 -5.73
C TYR A 331 18.54 -13.40 -6.24
N ASN A 332 19.83 -13.55 -5.92
CA ASN A 332 20.88 -12.72 -6.53
C ASN A 332 21.46 -13.40 -7.80
N SER A 333 22.67 -13.00 -8.24
CA SER A 333 23.28 -13.61 -9.43
C SER A 333 23.84 -15.02 -9.21
N TYR A 334 24.04 -15.43 -7.96
CA TYR A 334 24.78 -16.65 -7.61
C TYR A 334 23.98 -17.64 -6.78
N TYR A 335 23.27 -17.15 -5.75
CA TYR A 335 22.52 -18.00 -4.84
C TYR A 335 21.12 -18.30 -5.40
N LEU A 336 20.78 -19.60 -5.45
CA LEU A 336 19.45 -20.10 -5.87
C LEU A 336 18.53 -20.38 -4.68
N ASN A 337 18.90 -19.94 -3.49
CA ASN A 337 18.05 -19.96 -2.31
C ASN A 337 17.56 -18.53 -2.03
N LEU A 338 16.32 -18.42 -1.56
CA LEU A 338 15.77 -17.15 -1.11
C LEU A 338 16.56 -16.61 0.09
N ALA A 339 16.95 -15.35 0.02
CA ALA A 339 17.70 -14.66 1.07
C ALA A 339 17.41 -13.17 1.03
N GLU A 340 17.79 -12.44 2.07
CA GLU A 340 17.67 -10.99 2.11
C GLU A 340 18.74 -10.34 1.24
N LEU A 341 18.31 -9.36 0.47
CA LEU A 341 19.10 -8.66 -0.52
C LEU A 341 19.30 -7.19 -0.12
N ASN A 342 20.35 -6.57 -0.64
CA ASN A 342 20.56 -5.12 -0.56
C ASN A 342 20.97 -4.52 -1.90
N ASP A 343 20.74 -5.23 -2.99
CA ASP A 343 20.95 -4.70 -4.33
C ASP A 343 19.93 -3.61 -4.65
N PHE A 344 20.42 -2.58 -5.35
CA PHE A 344 19.66 -1.40 -5.70
C PHE A 344 19.57 -1.25 -7.21
N TRP A 345 18.34 -1.14 -7.71
CA TRP A 345 18.04 -1.17 -9.12
C TRP A 345 17.23 0.03 -9.57
N LYS A 346 17.43 0.43 -10.82
CA LYS A 346 16.64 1.44 -11.51
C LYS A 346 16.16 0.90 -12.86
N TYR A 347 14.86 1.01 -13.14
CA TYR A 347 14.30 0.81 -14.46
C TYR A 347 14.03 2.16 -15.12
N SER A 348 14.60 2.37 -16.29
CA SER A 348 14.52 3.62 -17.02
C SER A 348 14.66 3.37 -18.52
N ALA A 349 13.86 4.04 -19.36
CA ALA A 349 13.92 3.93 -20.82
C ALA A 349 13.92 2.47 -21.33
N GLY A 350 13.14 1.59 -20.70
CA GLY A 350 12.99 0.19 -21.09
C GLY A 350 14.13 -0.73 -20.62
N GLN A 351 15.05 -0.26 -19.79
CA GLN A 351 16.22 -1.03 -19.34
C GLN A 351 16.42 -0.96 -17.83
N TRP A 352 16.92 -2.06 -17.26
CA TRP A 352 17.37 -2.12 -15.89
C TRP A 352 18.83 -1.70 -15.75
N THR A 353 19.11 -1.01 -14.67
CA THR A 353 20.46 -0.64 -14.24
C THR A 353 20.64 -1.11 -12.80
N TRP A 354 21.65 -1.91 -12.54
CA TRP A 354 22.12 -2.16 -11.19
C TRP A 354 22.92 -0.93 -10.73
N VAL A 355 22.45 -0.28 -9.65
CA VAL A 355 22.97 1.03 -9.20
C VAL A 355 23.90 0.87 -8.00
N GLY A 356 23.75 -0.20 -7.21
CA GLY A 356 24.57 -0.44 -6.04
C GLY A 356 24.13 -1.67 -5.27
N GLY A 357 24.76 -1.91 -4.13
CA GLY A 357 24.54 -3.12 -3.34
C GLY A 357 25.34 -4.31 -3.87
N TYR A 358 25.11 -5.48 -3.30
CA TYR A 358 25.88 -6.66 -3.66
C TYR A 358 25.14 -7.54 -4.68
N SER A 359 25.83 -7.91 -5.75
CA SER A 359 25.27 -8.76 -6.81
C SER A 359 25.33 -10.25 -6.49
N ASN A 360 26.23 -10.66 -5.62
CA ASN A 360 26.57 -12.07 -5.35
C ASN A 360 26.68 -12.42 -3.86
N LEU A 361 26.32 -11.51 -2.98
CA LEU A 361 26.26 -11.75 -1.53
C LEU A 361 24.83 -11.60 -1.05
N ILE A 362 24.50 -12.24 0.03
CA ILE A 362 23.20 -12.21 0.72
C ILE A 362 23.45 -11.89 2.19
N ASP A 363 22.41 -11.44 2.89
CA ASP A 363 22.43 -11.25 4.35
C ASP A 363 23.58 -10.32 4.80
N GLN A 364 23.79 -9.22 4.05
CA GLN A 364 24.92 -8.32 4.27
C GLN A 364 24.60 -7.21 5.27
N ASN A 365 25.54 -6.95 6.17
CA ASN A 365 25.45 -5.82 7.09
C ASN A 365 25.49 -4.48 6.35
N GLY A 366 24.79 -3.49 6.89
CA GLY A 366 24.81 -2.12 6.40
C GLY A 366 26.07 -1.34 6.82
N VAL A 367 26.44 -0.36 6.01
CA VAL A 367 27.50 0.62 6.31
C VAL A 367 26.84 1.98 6.54
N TYR A 368 26.79 2.43 7.79
CA TYR A 368 25.97 3.58 8.20
C TYR A 368 26.69 4.94 8.06
N GLY A 369 28.01 4.97 8.19
CA GLY A 369 28.77 6.24 8.20
C GLY A 369 28.37 7.16 9.36
N THR A 370 28.44 8.47 9.11
CA THR A 370 28.02 9.48 10.08
C THR A 370 26.58 9.89 9.83
N GLN A 371 25.74 9.86 10.86
CA GLN A 371 24.33 10.23 10.77
C GLN A 371 24.15 11.63 10.15
N GLY A 372 23.21 11.75 9.21
CA GLY A 372 22.92 12.98 8.48
C GLY A 372 23.94 13.35 7.42
N THR A 373 24.99 12.53 7.20
CA THR A 373 26.04 12.83 6.23
C THR A 373 25.98 11.83 5.07
N PRO A 374 25.71 12.28 3.83
CA PRO A 374 25.79 11.41 2.65
C PRO A 374 27.24 11.00 2.40
N ALA A 375 27.45 9.78 1.94
CA ALA A 375 28.78 9.31 1.55
C ALA A 375 28.67 8.14 0.55
N PRO A 376 29.60 8.01 -0.42
CA PRO A 376 29.60 6.96 -1.42
C PRO A 376 29.69 5.53 -0.85
N GLY A 377 30.23 5.42 0.38
CA GLY A 377 30.37 4.13 1.07
C GLY A 377 29.19 3.75 1.94
N ASN A 378 28.24 4.65 2.14
CA ASN A 378 27.03 4.34 2.90
C ASN A 378 26.15 3.39 2.10
N ILE A 379 25.68 2.34 2.74
CA ILE A 379 24.77 1.38 2.13
C ILE A 379 23.90 0.73 3.22
N PRO A 380 22.58 0.73 3.05
CA PRO A 380 21.72 -0.02 3.95
C PRO A 380 22.01 -1.53 3.86
N GLY A 381 21.87 -2.25 4.97
CA GLY A 381 22.02 -3.69 4.98
C GLY A 381 20.91 -4.41 4.24
N SER A 382 21.16 -5.69 3.94
CA SER A 382 20.16 -6.58 3.33
C SER A 382 18.91 -6.59 4.16
N ARG A 383 17.73 -6.37 3.52
CA ARG A 383 16.46 -6.30 4.24
C ARG A 383 15.24 -6.48 3.35
N ASP A 384 14.16 -6.82 3.97
CA ASP A 384 12.84 -6.90 3.37
C ASP A 384 11.79 -6.10 4.15
N SER A 385 10.63 -5.89 3.53
CA SER A 385 9.45 -5.32 4.17
C SER A 385 9.66 -3.94 4.81
N ALA A 386 10.64 -3.17 4.32
CA ALA A 386 10.85 -1.79 4.75
C ALA A 386 9.79 -0.87 4.16
N MET A 387 9.41 0.14 4.92
CA MET A 387 8.44 1.15 4.55
C MET A 387 9.10 2.24 3.70
N SER A 388 8.44 2.71 2.64
CA SER A 388 9.04 3.63 1.65
C SER A 388 8.21 4.86 1.37
N TRP A 389 8.90 5.97 1.06
CA TRP A 389 8.31 7.25 0.65
C TRP A 389 9.18 7.94 -0.40
N THR A 390 8.53 8.84 -1.15
CA THR A 390 9.21 9.84 -1.97
C THR A 390 8.85 11.22 -1.42
N ASP A 391 9.84 12.04 -1.07
CA ASP A 391 9.57 13.39 -0.60
C ASP A 391 9.25 14.36 -1.77
N ALA A 392 8.83 15.58 -1.44
CA ALA A 392 8.47 16.59 -2.44
C ALA A 392 9.64 17.00 -3.37
N ALA A 393 10.88 16.77 -2.95
CA ALA A 393 12.07 16.99 -3.77
C ALA A 393 12.42 15.78 -4.67
N GLY A 394 11.67 14.68 -4.54
CA GLY A 394 11.90 13.44 -5.29
C GLY A 394 13.00 12.56 -4.71
N ASN A 395 13.44 12.79 -3.48
CA ASN A 395 14.35 11.90 -2.80
C ASN A 395 13.63 10.64 -2.33
N LEU A 396 14.34 9.52 -2.36
CA LEU A 396 13.81 8.23 -1.94
C LEU A 396 14.12 8.02 -0.46
N TRP A 397 13.10 7.64 0.31
CA TRP A 397 13.22 7.38 1.73
C TRP A 397 12.74 5.98 2.06
N PHE A 398 13.35 5.33 3.05
CA PHE A 398 12.76 4.18 3.69
C PHE A 398 13.06 4.13 5.18
N PHE A 399 12.23 3.39 5.91
CA PHE A 399 12.32 3.17 7.34
C PHE A 399 12.21 1.69 7.67
N GLY A 400 13.07 1.20 8.55
CA GLY A 400 12.93 -0.11 9.16
C GLY A 400 13.09 -1.30 8.21
N GLY A 401 12.20 -2.26 8.35
CA GLY A 401 12.30 -3.58 7.71
C GLY A 401 12.90 -4.64 8.64
N GLU A 402 12.85 -5.90 8.23
CA GLU A 402 13.60 -7.00 8.82
C GLU A 402 14.87 -7.21 7.99
N GLY A 403 16.02 -7.44 8.62
CA GLY A 403 17.26 -7.62 7.87
C GLY A 403 18.49 -7.47 8.70
N PHE A 404 19.54 -6.86 8.11
CA PHE A 404 20.88 -6.73 8.70
C PHE A 404 21.25 -5.25 8.88
N GLY A 405 21.70 -4.90 10.10
CA GLY A 405 22.18 -3.57 10.45
C GLY A 405 23.71 -3.48 10.43
N SER A 406 24.31 -2.64 11.28
CA SER A 406 25.76 -2.56 11.41
C SER A 406 26.39 -3.79 12.08
N ASN A 407 25.60 -4.54 12.84
CA ASN A 407 26.06 -5.71 13.59
C ASN A 407 24.91 -6.71 13.79
N GLY A 408 24.66 -7.53 12.77
CA GLY A 408 23.66 -8.61 12.81
C GLY A 408 22.24 -8.19 12.43
N GLY A 409 21.33 -9.17 12.49
CA GLY A 409 19.97 -9.08 12.00
C GLY A 409 18.95 -8.65 13.04
N GLY A 410 17.75 -8.28 12.57
CA GLY A 410 16.58 -7.95 13.40
C GLY A 410 15.59 -7.03 12.70
N PHE A 411 14.60 -6.56 13.49
CA PHE A 411 13.67 -5.50 13.05
C PHE A 411 14.30 -4.13 13.30
N PHE A 412 14.32 -3.30 12.26
CA PHE A 412 15.02 -2.01 12.31
C PHE A 412 14.05 -0.84 12.46
N ASN A 413 14.56 0.27 12.99
CA ASN A 413 13.93 1.58 13.03
C ASN A 413 14.84 2.66 12.44
N ASP A 414 15.82 2.27 11.65
CA ASP A 414 16.70 3.17 10.93
C ASP A 414 15.96 3.86 9.77
N LEU A 415 16.20 5.14 9.63
CA LEU A 415 15.66 5.97 8.54
C LEU A 415 16.78 6.30 7.58
N TRP A 416 16.56 6.01 6.30
CA TRP A 416 17.51 6.23 5.23
C TRP A 416 16.93 7.13 4.14
N LYS A 417 17.79 7.93 3.55
CA LYS A 417 17.49 8.79 2.40
C LYS A 417 18.48 8.53 1.28
N PHE A 418 18.00 8.34 0.05
CA PHE A 418 18.81 8.34 -1.17
C PHE A 418 18.58 9.63 -1.94
N SER A 419 19.66 10.39 -2.12
CA SER A 419 19.61 11.70 -2.77
C SER A 419 20.96 11.98 -3.42
N GLY A 420 20.98 12.59 -4.61
CA GLY A 420 22.23 12.93 -5.30
C GLY A 420 23.12 11.73 -5.66
N GLY A 421 22.58 10.52 -5.67
CA GLY A 421 23.34 9.29 -5.94
C GLY A 421 23.96 8.62 -4.71
N GLU A 422 23.70 9.12 -3.50
CA GLU A 422 24.29 8.63 -2.26
C GLU A 422 23.24 8.32 -1.21
N TRP A 423 23.50 7.31 -0.38
CA TRP A 423 22.71 7.00 0.80
C TRP A 423 23.13 7.83 2.00
N THR A 424 22.16 8.25 2.79
CA THR A 424 22.35 8.94 4.07
C THR A 424 21.54 8.24 5.14
N TRP A 425 22.17 7.82 6.21
CA TRP A 425 21.49 7.40 7.42
C TRP A 425 20.99 8.63 8.18
N MET A 426 19.66 8.83 8.23
CA MET A 426 19.05 10.05 8.77
C MET A 426 18.76 9.93 10.26
N GLY A 427 18.45 8.73 10.76
CA GLY A 427 18.08 8.53 12.16
C GLY A 427 17.79 7.08 12.51
N GLY A 428 17.32 6.87 13.74
CA GLY A 428 17.08 5.54 14.27
C GLY A 428 18.37 4.80 14.64
N SER A 429 18.26 3.50 14.91
CA SER A 429 19.38 2.68 15.35
C SER A 429 19.98 1.86 14.21
N SER A 430 21.30 1.73 14.21
CA SER A 430 22.01 0.80 13.32
C SER A 430 21.96 -0.65 13.80
N VAL A 431 21.34 -0.92 14.94
CA VAL A 431 21.19 -2.26 15.55
C VAL A 431 19.72 -2.60 15.64
N GLY A 432 19.35 -3.81 15.21
CA GLY A 432 17.97 -4.27 15.20
C GLY A 432 17.36 -4.47 16.60
N GLY A 433 16.02 -4.63 16.63
CA GLY A 433 15.26 -4.92 17.85
C GLY A 433 15.12 -3.76 18.82
N GLN A 434 15.25 -2.51 18.35
CA GLN A 434 15.10 -1.35 19.22
C GLN A 434 13.62 -1.02 19.45
N PRO A 435 13.19 -0.83 20.70
CA PRO A 435 11.83 -0.42 21.03
C PRO A 435 11.57 1.03 20.57
N GLY A 436 10.29 1.37 20.42
CA GLY A 436 9.88 2.74 20.14
C GLY A 436 10.03 3.67 21.34
N THR A 437 10.29 4.94 21.07
CA THR A 437 10.23 6.02 22.06
C THR A 437 9.11 6.97 21.68
N TYR A 438 8.01 6.94 22.44
CA TYR A 438 6.75 7.59 22.04
C TYR A 438 6.64 9.07 22.49
N GLY A 439 7.25 9.44 23.59
CA GLY A 439 7.08 10.79 24.13
C GLY A 439 5.63 11.11 24.49
N THR A 440 5.22 12.36 24.25
CA THR A 440 3.85 12.84 24.47
C THR A 440 3.06 12.81 23.17
N LEU A 441 1.86 12.25 23.20
CA LEU A 441 0.96 12.18 22.03
C LEU A 441 0.74 13.58 21.43
N GLY A 442 0.88 13.69 20.11
CA GLY A 442 0.74 14.93 19.36
C GLY A 442 1.89 15.93 19.52
N THR A 443 2.98 15.54 20.20
CA THR A 443 4.11 16.47 20.46
C THR A 443 5.38 15.95 19.77
N PRO A 444 5.95 16.70 18.81
CA PRO A 444 7.23 16.34 18.19
C PRO A 444 8.36 16.46 19.21
N ALA A 445 9.32 15.55 19.17
CA ALA A 445 10.52 15.62 19.97
C ALA A 445 11.68 14.87 19.31
N ALA A 446 12.90 15.38 19.45
CA ALA A 446 14.11 14.79 18.87
C ALA A 446 14.41 13.34 19.33
N GLY A 447 13.83 12.92 20.46
CA GLY A 447 13.97 11.55 20.97
C GLY A 447 12.86 10.61 20.55
N ASN A 448 11.79 11.11 19.92
CA ASN A 448 10.70 10.26 19.45
C ASN A 448 11.17 9.42 18.26
N VAL A 449 10.84 8.16 18.26
CA VAL A 449 11.10 7.25 17.14
C VAL A 449 10.16 6.03 17.22
N PRO A 450 9.56 5.61 16.10
CA PRO A 450 8.84 4.34 16.06
C PRO A 450 9.78 3.18 16.36
N GLY A 451 9.30 2.12 17.00
CA GLY A 451 10.05 0.89 17.21
C GLY A 451 10.38 0.19 15.90
N GLY A 452 11.41 -0.67 15.91
CA GLY A 452 11.81 -1.47 14.75
C GLY A 452 10.66 -2.36 14.27
N ARG A 453 10.30 -2.27 12.96
CA ARG A 453 9.10 -2.91 12.43
C ARG A 453 9.13 -3.18 10.94
N VAL A 454 8.20 -4.01 10.48
CA VAL A 454 7.96 -4.38 9.08
C VAL A 454 6.53 -4.12 8.66
N ASN A 455 6.31 -3.96 7.35
CA ASN A 455 4.99 -3.96 6.71
C ASN A 455 3.99 -2.95 7.31
N ALA A 456 4.45 -1.81 7.81
CA ALA A 456 3.57 -0.70 8.15
C ALA A 456 3.03 -0.04 6.87
N ALA A 457 1.83 0.51 6.95
CA ALA A 457 1.28 1.34 5.89
C ALA A 457 1.95 2.72 5.90
N THR A 458 2.15 3.32 4.70
CA THR A 458 2.90 4.57 4.55
C THR A 458 2.20 5.54 3.62
N TRP A 459 2.31 6.84 3.93
CA TRP A 459 1.79 7.94 3.12
C TRP A 459 2.80 9.08 3.04
N THR A 460 2.70 9.84 1.96
CA THR A 460 3.27 11.20 1.89
C THR A 460 2.09 12.16 1.77
N ASP A 461 1.99 13.12 2.68
CA ASP A 461 0.94 14.13 2.62
C ASP A 461 1.26 15.25 1.60
N ALA A 462 0.34 16.21 1.45
CA ALA A 462 0.51 17.32 0.52
C ALA A 462 1.67 18.26 0.87
N HIS A 463 2.15 18.24 2.12
CA HIS A 463 3.29 19.02 2.60
C HIS A 463 4.63 18.27 2.44
N GLY A 464 4.59 16.99 2.06
CA GLY A 464 5.76 16.13 1.94
C GLY A 464 6.16 15.45 3.25
N ASN A 465 5.31 15.49 4.28
CA ASN A 465 5.55 14.74 5.51
C ASN A 465 5.35 13.24 5.27
N LEU A 466 6.16 12.43 5.93
CA LEU A 466 6.15 10.98 5.82
C LEU A 466 5.31 10.41 6.96
N TRP A 467 4.28 9.66 6.63
CA TRP A 467 3.37 9.05 7.60
C TRP A 467 3.53 7.54 7.63
N LEU A 468 3.35 6.94 8.81
CA LEU A 468 3.50 5.52 9.06
C LEU A 468 2.41 5.04 10.02
N PHE A 469 1.72 3.94 9.69
CA PHE A 469 0.72 3.32 10.55
C PHE A 469 0.97 1.84 10.74
N GLY A 470 0.99 1.39 11.99
CA GLY A 470 0.97 -0.02 12.33
C GLY A 470 2.27 -0.77 12.02
N GLY A 471 2.14 -1.96 11.45
CA GLY A 471 3.24 -2.89 11.19
C GLY A 471 3.37 -3.97 12.26
N PHE A 472 4.34 -4.85 12.08
CA PHE A 472 4.68 -5.94 13.00
C PHE A 472 6.09 -5.76 13.55
N ALA A 473 6.29 -6.05 14.82
CA ALA A 473 7.61 -6.06 15.46
C ALA A 473 7.69 -7.04 16.62
N VAL A 474 8.92 -7.17 17.15
CA VAL A 474 9.17 -7.78 18.45
C VAL A 474 9.67 -6.68 19.38
N GLU A 475 8.82 -6.24 20.29
CA GLU A 475 9.15 -5.20 21.25
C GLU A 475 9.33 -5.79 22.65
N SER A 476 10.48 -5.56 23.29
CA SER A 476 10.81 -6.08 24.62
C SER A 476 10.57 -7.58 24.78
N GLY A 477 10.83 -8.36 23.72
CA GLY A 477 10.61 -9.81 23.67
C GLY A 477 9.17 -10.24 23.41
N THR A 478 8.25 -9.31 23.17
CA THR A 478 6.85 -9.58 22.79
C THR A 478 6.64 -9.26 21.32
N ALA A 479 6.29 -10.28 20.53
CA ALA A 479 5.89 -10.10 19.14
C ALA A 479 4.46 -9.53 19.06
N GLY A 480 4.23 -8.57 18.17
CA GLY A 480 2.89 -8.01 18.04
C GLY A 480 2.74 -7.00 16.90
N TYR A 481 1.49 -6.67 16.66
CA TYR A 481 1.05 -5.73 15.66
C TYR A 481 0.74 -4.39 16.32
N PHE A 482 1.03 -3.31 15.60
CA PHE A 482 0.77 -1.95 16.06
C PHE A 482 -0.46 -1.35 15.39
N ASN A 483 -1.02 -0.33 16.04
CA ASN A 483 -2.00 0.60 15.47
C ASN A 483 -1.63 2.07 15.73
N ASP A 484 -0.36 2.31 16.03
CA ASP A 484 0.19 3.66 16.21
C ASP A 484 0.34 4.37 14.85
N LEU A 485 0.00 5.65 14.84
CA LEU A 485 0.18 6.55 13.70
C LEU A 485 1.29 7.54 14.02
N TRP A 486 2.26 7.64 13.13
CA TRP A 486 3.41 8.51 13.24
C TRP A 486 3.54 9.43 12.05
N GLU A 487 4.03 10.62 12.29
CA GLU A 487 4.40 11.61 11.27
C GLU A 487 5.88 11.97 11.43
N TYR A 488 6.60 12.10 10.31
CA TYR A 488 7.95 12.61 10.21
C TYR A 488 8.01 13.73 9.19
N GLN A 489 8.53 14.86 9.57
CA GLN A 489 8.79 16.00 8.66
C GLN A 489 10.25 15.96 8.22
N PRO A 490 10.55 15.68 6.91
CA PRO A 490 11.91 15.61 6.41
C PRO A 490 12.64 16.95 6.35
#